data_fd38b7a4774dae26abb8065d70d85445
#
_entry.id   fd38b7a4774dae26abb8065d70d85445
#
_cell.length_a   1.000
_cell.length_b   1.000
_cell.length_c   1.000
_cell.angle_alpha   90.00
_cell.angle_beta   90.00
_cell.angle_gamma   90.00
#
_symmetry.space_group_name_H-M   'P 1'
#
loop_
_entity.id
_entity.type
_entity.pdbx_description
1 polymer ?
#
loop_
_entity_poly.entity_id
_entity_poly.type
_entity_poly.pdbx_seq_one_letter_code
_entity_poly.pdbx_strand_id
1 'polypeptide(L)' 'MEPHDYKVTKIEGEYATLTDINTGVELFIALFLLPDGIDIGTQLHYENLCYEITEE' A
#
# COMPACT_ATOMS: atom_id res chain seq x y z
N MET A 1 16.61 -6.59 3.19
CA MET A 1 15.18 -6.52 3.53
C MET A 1 14.36 -6.94 2.31
N GLU A 2 13.39 -7.79 2.53
CA GLU A 2 12.63 -8.33 1.41
C GLU A 2 11.57 -7.35 0.96
N PRO A 3 11.36 -7.21 -0.34
CA PRO A 3 10.29 -6.35 -0.83
C PRO A 3 8.93 -6.96 -0.54
N HIS A 4 7.94 -6.11 -0.42
CA HIS A 4 6.57 -6.53 -0.18
C HIS A 4 5.66 -5.89 -1.20
N ASP A 5 4.63 -6.62 -1.59
CA ASP A 5 3.61 -6.09 -2.48
C ASP A 5 2.32 -5.98 -1.72
N TYR A 6 1.70 -4.82 -1.80
CA TYR A 6 0.47 -4.54 -1.08
C TYR A 6 -0.62 -4.10 -2.04
N LYS A 7 -1.85 -4.25 -1.58
CA LYS A 7 -3.00 -3.73 -2.30
C LYS A 7 -3.79 -2.86 -1.33
N VAL A 8 -4.21 -1.69 -1.81
CA VAL A 8 -5.03 -0.80 -0.99
C VAL A 8 -6.44 -1.38 -0.95
N THR A 9 -6.87 -1.80 0.24
CA THR A 9 -8.17 -2.44 0.40
C THR A 9 -9.20 -1.54 1.05
N LYS A 10 -8.75 -0.46 1.70
CA LYS A 10 -9.67 0.44 2.38
C LYS A 10 -9.01 1.79 2.56
N ILE A 11 -9.80 2.84 2.46
CA ILE A 11 -9.34 4.20 2.75
C ILE A 11 -10.36 4.83 3.68
N GLU A 12 -9.90 5.31 4.84
CA GLU A 12 -10.76 5.98 5.80
C GLU A 12 -10.07 7.24 6.29
N GLY A 13 -10.72 8.40 6.05
CA GLY A 13 -10.14 9.65 6.49
C GLY A 13 -8.76 9.84 5.94
N GLU A 14 -7.78 9.94 6.82
CA GLU A 14 -6.39 10.17 6.42
C GLU A 14 -5.55 8.90 6.46
N TYR A 15 -6.18 7.74 6.56
CA TYR A 15 -5.48 6.46 6.67
C TYR A 15 -5.94 5.49 5.60
N ALA A 16 -5.04 4.61 5.22
CA ALA A 16 -5.35 3.55 4.28
C ALA A 16 -5.00 2.21 4.91
N THR A 17 -5.73 1.18 4.51
CA THR A 17 -5.40 -0.19 4.89
C THR A 17 -4.78 -0.86 3.68
N LEU A 18 -3.59 -1.38 3.87
CA LEU A 18 -2.88 -2.13 2.84
C LEU A 18 -2.88 -3.60 3.23
N THR A 19 -3.16 -4.46 2.27
CA THR A 19 -3.11 -5.90 2.51
C THR A 19 -1.95 -6.48 1.73
N ASP A 20 -1.06 -7.19 2.43
CA ASP A 20 0.07 -7.86 1.80
C ASP A 20 -0.50 -8.95 0.90
N ILE A 21 -0.18 -8.89 -0.39
CA ILE A 21 -0.74 -9.80 -1.37
C ILE A 21 -0.30 -11.25 -1.10
N ASN A 22 0.88 -11.41 -0.56
CA ASN A 22 1.47 -12.73 -0.36
C ASN A 22 1.08 -13.38 0.97
N THR A 23 0.91 -12.58 2.02
CA THR A 23 0.67 -13.10 3.36
C THR A 23 -0.72 -12.82 3.89
N GLY A 24 -1.42 -11.84 3.33
CA GLY A 24 -2.74 -11.44 3.83
C GLY A 24 -2.69 -10.55 5.06
N VAL A 25 -1.50 -10.17 5.51
CA VAL A 25 -1.36 -9.30 6.66
C VAL A 25 -1.81 -7.89 6.30
N GLU A 26 -2.58 -7.26 7.19
CA GLU A 26 -3.05 -5.91 6.97
C GLU A 26 -2.19 -4.89 7.70
N LEU A 27 -2.01 -3.75 7.08
CA LEU A 27 -1.20 -2.67 7.61
C LEU A 27 -1.96 -1.36 7.47
N PHE A 28 -2.04 -0.60 8.57
CA PHE A 28 -2.64 0.74 8.53
C PHE A 28 -1.54 1.76 8.36
N ILE A 29 -1.72 2.68 7.44
CA ILE A 29 -0.71 3.67 7.14
C ILE A 29 -1.36 5.00 6.80
N ALA A 30 -0.72 6.09 7.20
CA ALA A 30 -1.22 7.41 6.88
C ALA A 30 -1.09 7.67 5.39
N LEU A 31 -2.11 8.28 4.80
CA LEU A 31 -2.12 8.52 3.36
C LEU A 31 -0.96 9.38 2.89
N PHE A 32 -0.51 10.33 3.73
CA PHE A 32 0.56 11.23 3.30
C PHE A 32 1.90 10.50 3.14
N LEU A 33 2.01 9.27 3.63
CA LEU A 33 3.23 8.47 3.46
C LEU A 33 3.20 7.69 2.16
N LEU A 34 2.09 7.74 1.43
CA LEU A 34 1.92 6.98 0.19
C LEU A 34 2.02 7.90 -1.01
N PRO A 35 2.33 7.37 -2.19
CA PRO A 35 2.35 8.20 -3.40
C PRO A 35 0.98 8.80 -3.68
N ASP A 36 0.98 9.95 -4.36
CA ASP A 36 -0.27 10.56 -4.78
C ASP A 36 -0.98 9.70 -5.81
N GLY A 37 -2.29 9.78 -5.80
CA GLY A 37 -3.08 9.10 -6.83
C GLY A 37 -3.49 7.68 -6.48
N ILE A 38 -3.27 7.25 -5.24
CA ILE A 38 -3.72 5.93 -4.85
C ILE A 38 -5.23 5.91 -4.65
N ASP A 39 -5.81 4.72 -4.79
CA ASP A 39 -7.23 4.51 -4.58
C ASP A 39 -7.42 3.07 -4.14
N ILE A 40 -8.65 2.73 -3.76
CA ILE A 40 -8.94 1.34 -3.41
C ILE A 40 -8.68 0.48 -4.64
N GLY A 41 -7.92 -0.60 -4.44
CA GLY A 41 -7.52 -1.49 -5.52
C GLY A 41 -6.15 -1.20 -6.10
N THR A 42 -5.54 -0.07 -5.76
CA THR A 42 -4.20 0.25 -6.23
C THR A 42 -3.19 -0.71 -5.63
N GLN A 43 -2.28 -1.20 -6.44
CA GLN A 43 -1.20 -2.06 -5.96
C GLN A 43 0.05 -1.24 -5.72
N LEU A 44 0.72 -1.56 -4.62
CA LEU A 44 1.92 -0.85 -4.20
C LEU A 44 3.04 -1.84 -3.98
N HIS A 45 4.23 -1.42 -4.35
CA HIS A 45 5.44 -2.19 -4.10
C HIS A 45 6.27 -1.47 -3.04
N TYR A 46 6.65 -2.17 -1.99
CA TYR A 46 7.43 -1.59 -0.91
C TYR A 46 8.84 -2.17 -0.96
N GLU A 47 9.81 -1.30 -1.15
CA GLU A 47 11.20 -1.70 -1.19
C GLU A 47 12.05 -0.49 -0.81
N ASN A 48 13.13 -0.72 -0.06
CA ASN A 48 14.06 0.34 0.35
C ASN A 48 13.33 1.48 1.07
N LEU A 49 12.36 1.13 1.91
CA LEU A 49 11.60 2.07 2.73
C LEU A 49 10.75 3.02 1.89
N CYS A 50 10.43 2.65 0.67
CA CYS A 50 9.61 3.47 -0.22
C CYS A 50 8.46 2.66 -0.78
N TYR A 51 7.32 3.34 -0.95
CA TYR A 51 6.15 2.75 -1.58
C TYR A 51 6.04 3.30 -3.00
N GLU A 52 5.79 2.41 -3.96
CA GLU A 52 5.62 2.81 -5.36
C GLU A 52 4.37 2.16 -5.90
N ILE A 53 3.65 2.91 -6.75
CA ILE A 53 2.47 2.36 -7.41
C ILE A 53 2.93 1.42 -8.51
N THR A 54 2.42 0.19 -8.49
CA THR A 54 2.74 -0.80 -9.51
C THR A 54 1.46 -1.19 -10.21
N GLU A 55 1.14 -0.53 -11.30
CA GLU A 55 -0.05 -0.85 -12.06
C GLU A 55 0.28 -1.62 -13.31
N GLU A 56 -0.63 -2.48 -13.65
CA GLU A 56 -0.53 -3.26 -14.87
C GLU A 56 -0.92 -2.44 -16.07
#